data_d66a9a52eb87870911b47c9fecca0a8b
#
_entry.id   d66a9a52eb87870911b47c9fecca0a8b
#
_cell.length_a   1.000
_cell.length_b   1.000
_cell.length_c   1.000
_cell.angle_alpha   90.00
_cell.angle_beta   90.00
_cell.angle_gamma   90.00
#
_symmetry.space_group_name_H-M   'P 1'
#
loop_
_entity.id
_entity.type
_entity.pdbx_description
1 polymer ?
#
loop_
_entity_poly.entity_id
_entity_poly.type
_entity_poly.pdbx_seq_one_letter_code
_entity_poly.pdbx_strand_id
1 'polypeptide(L)'
;MNFKSVLVAAALAATAHAQQPDANAILQGARLSATLTQLDRNEPLKGNLTKGGKKIPIALFLDGKNIQFQFNETNGPWRVFHMRLADDKYDLFEMIAGKTRDFPADKLVEPIAGTDLTYEDLALRFFYWPNPKLEGEEDVGGQPCYKLRIDKPKNSAGRYEVVYVWVHRTAGAFMKIRGHDKSGGLVKEFQVEDIMKVANNVWTLRKMQVATHDPSNDRRIAITDLVFDAPKKLAPRGLR
;
A
#
# COMPACT_ATOMS: atom_id res chain seq x y z
N MET A 1 -22.88 -54.26 52.88
CA MET A 1 -23.46 -53.27 51.94
C MET A 1 -22.34 -52.29 51.59
N ASN A 2 -21.77 -52.43 50.39
CA ASN A 2 -20.64 -51.58 49.92
C ASN A 2 -21.21 -50.52 48.93
N PHE A 3 -21.19 -49.25 49.35
CA PHE A 3 -21.48 -48.11 48.46
C PHE A 3 -20.19 -47.72 47.70
N LYS A 4 -20.17 -47.96 46.41
CA LYS A 4 -19.15 -47.43 45.50
C LYS A 4 -19.57 -46.05 45.05
N SER A 5 -18.83 -45.03 45.51
CA SER A 5 -18.98 -43.66 45.02
C SER A 5 -18.33 -43.52 43.63
N VAL A 6 -19.13 -43.20 42.63
CA VAL A 6 -18.66 -42.87 41.29
C VAL A 6 -18.41 -41.39 41.23
N LEU A 7 -17.13 -40.97 41.14
CA LEU A 7 -16.72 -39.62 40.86
C LEU A 7 -16.79 -39.38 39.34
N VAL A 8 -17.76 -38.56 38.90
CA VAL A 8 -17.84 -38.05 37.52
C VAL A 8 -16.98 -36.81 37.46
N ALA A 9 -15.82 -36.93 36.85
CA ALA A 9 -14.99 -35.80 36.51
C ALA A 9 -15.52 -35.09 35.24
N ALA A 10 -16.16 -33.93 35.40
CA ALA A 10 -16.53 -33.08 34.28
C ALA A 10 -15.28 -32.37 33.75
N ALA A 11 -14.79 -32.82 32.60
CA ALA A 11 -13.73 -32.13 31.87
C ALA A 11 -14.30 -30.84 31.22
N LEU A 12 -14.04 -29.70 31.79
CA LEU A 12 -14.26 -28.39 31.15
C LEU A 12 -13.24 -28.23 30.01
N ALA A 13 -13.67 -28.50 28.79
CA ALA A 13 -12.92 -28.14 27.60
C ALA A 13 -12.94 -26.60 27.45
N ALA A 14 -11.90 -25.92 27.94
CA ALA A 14 -11.69 -24.53 27.64
C ALA A 14 -11.38 -24.39 26.13
N THR A 15 -12.37 -24.04 25.34
CA THR A 15 -12.15 -23.62 23.96
C THR A 15 -11.38 -22.30 23.99
N ALA A 16 -10.04 -22.37 23.79
CA ALA A 16 -9.23 -21.20 23.53
C ALA A 16 -9.76 -20.57 22.24
N HIS A 17 -10.58 -19.54 22.36
CA HIS A 17 -10.91 -18.69 21.22
C HIS A 17 -9.62 -17.98 20.83
N ALA A 18 -8.99 -18.41 19.75
CA ALA A 18 -7.89 -17.67 19.15
C ALA A 18 -8.44 -16.28 18.83
N GLN A 19 -7.93 -15.26 19.50
CA GLN A 19 -8.35 -13.87 19.32
C GLN A 19 -8.11 -13.51 17.85
N GLN A 20 -9.18 -13.12 17.15
CA GLN A 20 -9.08 -12.72 15.75
C GLN A 20 -8.12 -11.52 15.63
N PRO A 21 -7.17 -11.54 14.68
CA PRO A 21 -6.22 -10.44 14.52
C PRO A 21 -6.92 -9.10 14.31
N ASP A 22 -6.42 -8.06 14.93
CA ASP A 22 -6.99 -6.71 14.81
C ASP A 22 -6.73 -6.11 13.43
N ALA A 23 -7.79 -5.86 12.66
CA ALA A 23 -7.72 -5.30 11.32
C ALA A 23 -7.04 -3.91 11.28
N ASN A 24 -7.23 -3.08 12.33
CA ASN A 24 -6.57 -1.77 12.42
C ASN A 24 -5.07 -1.94 12.60
N ALA A 25 -4.63 -2.85 13.47
CA ALA A 25 -3.21 -3.13 13.67
C ALA A 25 -2.55 -3.67 12.40
N ILE A 26 -3.23 -4.57 11.66
CA ILE A 26 -2.74 -5.11 10.38
C ILE A 26 -2.59 -3.98 9.36
N LEU A 27 -3.61 -3.12 9.20
CA LEU A 27 -3.60 -2.01 8.24
C LEU A 27 -2.51 -0.99 8.58
N GLN A 28 -2.35 -0.67 9.87
CA GLN A 28 -1.30 0.22 10.35
C GLN A 28 0.10 -0.35 10.05
N GLY A 29 0.32 -1.63 10.28
CA GLY A 29 1.56 -2.31 9.92
C GLY A 29 1.87 -2.22 8.42
N ALA A 30 0.86 -2.46 7.57
CA ALA A 30 0.99 -2.34 6.12
C ALA A 30 1.31 -0.90 5.68
N ARG A 31 0.69 0.10 6.30
CA ARG A 31 0.97 1.52 6.06
C ARG A 31 2.41 1.88 6.40
N LEU A 32 2.89 1.50 7.59
CA LEU A 32 4.27 1.76 8.02
C LEU A 32 5.29 1.08 7.09
N SER A 33 5.00 -0.12 6.63
CA SER A 33 5.83 -0.85 5.66
C SER A 33 5.85 -0.15 4.30
N ALA A 34 4.69 0.31 3.81
CA ALA A 34 4.57 0.95 2.51
C ALA A 34 5.22 2.35 2.46
N THR A 35 5.13 3.10 3.56
CA THR A 35 5.64 4.47 3.62
C THR A 35 7.10 4.56 4.06
N LEU A 36 7.68 3.46 4.52
CA LEU A 36 9.08 3.38 4.97
C LEU A 36 9.47 4.49 5.97
N THR A 37 8.53 4.90 6.82
CA THR A 37 8.73 5.99 7.80
C THR A 37 9.89 5.76 8.78
N GLN A 38 10.32 4.52 8.90
CA GLN A 38 11.46 4.10 9.74
C GLN A 38 12.81 4.17 9.00
N LEU A 39 12.82 4.59 7.73
CA LEU A 39 14.01 4.67 6.91
C LEU A 39 14.33 6.13 6.62
N ASP A 40 15.53 6.56 7.00
CA ASP A 40 16.09 7.85 6.65
C ASP A 40 17.11 7.66 5.53
N ARG A 41 16.90 8.30 4.38
CA ARG A 41 17.77 8.17 3.22
C ARG A 41 18.10 9.52 2.64
N ASN A 42 19.40 9.78 2.51
CA ASN A 42 19.91 10.97 1.81
C ASN A 42 19.85 10.84 0.28
N GLU A 43 19.76 9.60 -0.23
CA GLU A 43 19.69 9.33 -1.67
C GLU A 43 18.33 8.73 -2.03
N PRO A 44 17.72 9.14 -3.16
CA PRO A 44 16.45 8.60 -3.59
C PRO A 44 16.55 7.14 -4.03
N LEU A 45 15.45 6.40 -3.88
CA LEU A 45 15.22 5.18 -4.64
C LEU A 45 14.86 5.58 -6.07
N LYS A 46 15.72 5.27 -7.02
CA LYS A 46 15.50 5.54 -8.45
C LYS A 46 14.81 4.36 -9.11
N GLY A 47 14.10 4.62 -10.19
CA GLY A 47 13.42 3.57 -10.93
C GLY A 47 12.68 4.10 -12.15
N ASN A 48 11.74 3.32 -12.64
CA ASN A 48 10.94 3.66 -13.81
C ASN A 48 9.49 3.20 -13.65
N LEU A 49 8.56 3.98 -14.22
CA LEU A 49 7.25 3.50 -14.63
C LEU A 49 7.35 3.10 -16.11
N THR A 50 6.83 1.92 -16.47
CA THR A 50 6.86 1.42 -17.85
C THR A 50 5.44 1.07 -18.30
N LYS A 51 4.97 1.69 -19.39
CA LYS A 51 3.67 1.39 -20.02
C LYS A 51 3.81 1.41 -21.53
N GLY A 52 3.42 0.33 -22.22
CA GLY A 52 3.47 0.26 -23.67
C GLY A 52 4.86 0.53 -24.26
N GLY A 53 5.93 0.12 -23.58
CA GLY A 53 7.31 0.38 -23.99
C GLY A 53 7.86 1.76 -23.62
N LYS A 54 7.01 2.73 -23.25
CA LYS A 54 7.45 4.04 -22.75
C LYS A 54 7.95 3.91 -21.32
N LYS A 55 9.16 4.40 -21.05
CA LYS A 55 9.77 4.49 -19.72
C LYS A 55 9.72 5.92 -19.20
N ILE A 56 9.28 6.08 -17.95
CA ILE A 56 9.20 7.36 -17.25
C ILE A 56 10.09 7.24 -16.02
N PRO A 57 11.24 7.95 -15.98
CA PRO A 57 12.11 7.95 -14.81
C PRO A 57 11.40 8.46 -13.58
N ILE A 58 11.64 7.80 -12.45
CA ILE A 58 11.11 8.17 -11.14
C ILE A 58 12.22 8.21 -10.09
N ALA A 59 11.98 9.00 -9.05
CA ALA A 59 12.80 9.05 -7.86
C ALA A 59 11.91 9.20 -6.61
N LEU A 60 12.12 8.34 -5.63
CA LEU A 60 11.41 8.36 -4.34
C LEU A 60 12.37 8.80 -3.25
N PHE A 61 12.16 9.98 -2.69
CA PHE A 61 12.89 10.51 -1.55
C PHE A 61 12.12 10.21 -0.27
N LEU A 62 12.84 9.72 0.73
CA LEU A 62 12.32 9.35 2.03
C LEU A 62 13.12 10.09 3.10
N ASP A 63 12.44 10.98 3.81
CA ASP A 63 12.99 11.74 4.93
C ASP A 63 11.99 11.68 6.09
N GLY A 64 12.03 10.58 6.81
CA GLY A 64 11.12 10.31 7.92
C GLY A 64 9.65 10.42 7.53
N LYS A 65 8.97 11.47 8.00
CA LYS A 65 7.56 11.75 7.69
C LYS A 65 7.35 12.46 6.35
N ASN A 66 8.43 12.86 5.65
CA ASN A 66 8.36 13.51 4.36
C ASN A 66 8.69 12.51 3.24
N ILE A 67 7.77 12.34 2.31
CA ILE A 67 7.92 11.46 1.16
C ILE A 67 7.73 12.31 -0.09
N GLN A 68 8.73 12.30 -0.99
CA GLN A 68 8.60 12.96 -2.28
C GLN A 68 8.71 11.93 -3.39
N PHE A 69 7.67 11.84 -4.21
CA PHE A 69 7.71 11.10 -5.45
C PHE A 69 7.93 12.07 -6.60
N GLN A 70 9.03 11.87 -7.31
CA GLN A 70 9.41 12.70 -8.45
C GLN A 70 9.36 11.86 -9.72
N PHE A 71 8.94 12.47 -10.83
CA PHE A 71 8.89 11.83 -12.12
C PHE A 71 9.17 12.83 -13.23
N ASN A 72 9.70 12.35 -14.35
CA ASN A 72 10.06 13.15 -15.50
C ASN A 72 9.34 12.66 -16.76
N GLU A 73 8.47 13.49 -17.30
CA GLU A 73 7.79 13.24 -18.56
C GLU A 73 8.66 13.73 -19.74
N THR A 74 9.38 12.83 -20.40
CA THR A 74 10.01 13.12 -21.71
C THR A 74 10.99 14.32 -21.71
N ASN A 75 12.09 14.20 -20.97
CA ASN A 75 13.17 15.24 -20.93
C ASN A 75 12.73 16.63 -20.47
N GLY A 76 11.55 16.76 -19.88
CA GLY A 76 11.04 17.98 -19.27
C GLY A 76 11.55 18.19 -17.83
N PRO A 77 11.03 19.18 -17.12
CA PRO A 77 11.34 19.36 -15.71
C PRO A 77 10.76 18.21 -14.86
N TRP A 78 11.46 17.84 -13.79
CA TRP A 78 10.94 16.91 -12.82
C TRP A 78 9.71 17.49 -12.14
N ARG A 79 8.64 16.70 -12.12
CA ARG A 79 7.43 17.01 -11.35
C ARG A 79 7.58 16.37 -9.98
N VAL A 80 7.17 17.08 -8.94
CA VAL A 80 7.30 16.65 -7.55
C VAL A 80 5.94 16.58 -6.91
N PHE A 81 5.62 15.38 -6.42
CA PHE A 81 4.49 15.12 -5.55
C PHE A 81 5.02 14.82 -4.15
N HIS A 82 4.59 15.59 -3.18
CA HIS A 82 5.11 15.52 -1.82
C HIS A 82 3.99 15.15 -0.85
N MET A 83 4.26 14.18 0.01
CA MET A 83 3.42 13.78 1.14
C MET A 83 4.13 14.10 2.44
N ARG A 84 3.42 14.76 3.36
CA ARG A 84 3.85 14.92 4.75
C ARG A 84 2.94 14.09 5.64
N LEU A 85 3.52 13.05 6.25
CA LEU A 85 2.80 12.06 7.02
C LEU A 85 2.61 12.52 8.48
N ALA A 86 1.44 12.25 9.04
CA ALA A 86 1.15 12.27 10.46
C ALA A 86 0.61 10.90 10.89
N ASP A 87 0.32 10.71 12.17
CA ASP A 87 -0.02 9.38 12.67
C ASP A 87 -1.37 8.87 12.11
N ASP A 88 -2.34 9.77 11.94
CA ASP A 88 -3.71 9.49 11.50
C ASP A 88 -4.12 10.16 10.18
N LYS A 89 -3.26 11.02 9.63
CA LYS A 89 -3.52 11.79 8.41
C LYS A 89 -2.24 12.08 7.66
N TYR A 90 -2.39 12.69 6.50
CA TYR A 90 -1.29 13.22 5.70
C TYR A 90 -1.75 14.47 4.94
N ASP A 91 -0.79 15.34 4.64
CA ASP A 91 -0.96 16.49 3.77
C ASP A 91 -0.28 16.21 2.43
N LEU A 92 -0.89 16.67 1.35
CA LEU A 92 -0.38 16.51 -0.01
C LEU A 92 -0.02 17.85 -0.61
N PHE A 93 1.13 17.90 -1.27
CA PHE A 93 1.65 19.09 -1.92
C PHE A 93 2.17 18.76 -3.31
N GLU A 94 2.17 19.76 -4.19
CA GLU A 94 2.93 19.72 -5.44
C GLU A 94 3.95 20.86 -5.46
N MET A 95 5.06 20.65 -6.16
CA MET A 95 6.05 21.70 -6.39
C MET A 95 5.98 22.13 -7.86
N ILE A 96 5.71 23.42 -8.08
CA ILE A 96 5.67 24.02 -9.41
C ILE A 96 6.57 25.25 -9.41
N ALA A 97 7.52 25.30 -10.35
CA ALA A 97 8.49 26.38 -10.49
C ALA A 97 9.22 26.72 -9.16
N GLY A 98 9.59 25.70 -8.39
CA GLY A 98 10.28 25.84 -7.12
C GLY A 98 9.40 26.28 -5.93
N LYS A 99 8.07 26.44 -6.13
CA LYS A 99 7.13 26.81 -5.07
C LYS A 99 6.27 25.61 -4.69
N THR A 100 6.22 25.33 -3.39
CA THR A 100 5.31 24.31 -2.83
C THR A 100 3.91 24.90 -2.66
N ARG A 101 2.89 24.17 -3.05
CA ARG A 101 1.48 24.49 -2.85
C ARG A 101 0.68 23.25 -2.50
N ASP A 102 -0.49 23.42 -1.91
CA ASP A 102 -1.40 22.32 -1.62
C ASP A 102 -1.77 21.60 -2.92
N PHE A 103 -1.86 20.27 -2.84
CA PHE A 103 -2.22 19.45 -3.99
C PHE A 103 -3.73 19.54 -4.24
N PRO A 104 -4.17 19.94 -5.45
CA PRO A 104 -5.59 20.05 -5.78
C PRO A 104 -6.31 18.70 -5.69
N ALA A 105 -7.43 18.63 -4.98
CA ALA A 105 -8.16 17.38 -4.74
C ALA A 105 -8.72 16.75 -6.04
N ASP A 106 -9.07 17.55 -7.02
CA ASP A 106 -9.55 17.13 -8.35
C ASP A 106 -8.47 16.42 -9.18
N LYS A 107 -7.19 16.73 -8.95
CA LYS A 107 -6.07 16.06 -9.62
C LYS A 107 -5.76 14.66 -9.07
N LEU A 108 -6.32 14.27 -7.94
CA LEU A 108 -6.02 12.97 -7.32
C LEU A 108 -6.26 11.78 -8.27
N VAL A 109 -7.28 11.87 -9.10
CA VAL A 109 -7.65 10.81 -10.05
C VAL A 109 -6.94 10.92 -11.40
N GLU A 110 -6.11 11.95 -11.61
CA GLU A 110 -5.34 12.11 -12.85
C GLU A 110 -4.23 11.06 -12.96
N PRO A 111 -4.03 10.49 -14.16
CA PRO A 111 -2.91 9.59 -14.43
C PRO A 111 -1.56 10.30 -14.34
N ILE A 112 -0.59 9.68 -13.72
CA ILE A 112 0.80 10.17 -13.70
C ILE A 112 1.44 9.87 -15.06
N ALA A 113 1.81 10.89 -15.78
CA ALA A 113 2.54 10.78 -17.07
C ALA A 113 1.86 9.82 -18.09
N GLY A 114 0.54 9.68 -18.05
CA GLY A 114 -0.23 8.78 -18.91
C GLY A 114 -0.12 7.29 -18.56
N THR A 115 0.42 6.97 -17.39
CA THR A 115 0.49 5.59 -16.86
C THR A 115 -0.85 5.15 -16.24
N ASP A 116 -0.88 3.95 -15.67
CA ASP A 116 -2.05 3.45 -14.92
C ASP A 116 -2.02 3.87 -13.44
N LEU A 117 -0.93 4.49 -12.96
CA LEU A 117 -0.88 5.12 -11.65
C LEU A 117 -1.55 6.49 -11.67
N THR A 118 -2.30 6.79 -10.60
CA THR A 118 -2.83 8.13 -10.31
C THR A 118 -2.14 8.71 -9.08
N TYR A 119 -2.35 9.99 -8.80
CA TYR A 119 -1.87 10.59 -7.55
C TYR A 119 -2.55 10.00 -6.32
N GLU A 120 -3.82 9.57 -6.43
CA GLU A 120 -4.52 8.83 -5.37
C GLU A 120 -3.81 7.53 -5.03
N ASP A 121 -3.30 6.82 -6.05
CA ASP A 121 -2.56 5.57 -5.89
C ASP A 121 -1.23 5.80 -5.17
N LEU A 122 -0.48 6.84 -5.54
CA LEU A 122 0.78 7.19 -4.87
C LEU A 122 0.59 7.59 -3.41
N ALA A 123 -0.51 8.29 -3.13
CA ALA A 123 -0.84 8.73 -1.78
C ALA A 123 -1.27 7.57 -0.87
N LEU A 124 -1.62 6.41 -1.43
CA LEU A 124 -2.12 5.25 -0.67
C LEU A 124 -3.20 5.64 0.34
N ARG A 125 -4.11 6.56 -0.06
CA ARG A 125 -5.09 7.21 0.83
C ARG A 125 -5.95 6.24 1.62
N PHE A 126 -6.29 5.11 1.04
CA PHE A 126 -7.10 4.07 1.65
C PHE A 126 -6.45 3.43 2.89
N PHE A 127 -5.13 3.52 3.07
CA PHE A 127 -4.49 3.09 4.32
C PHE A 127 -4.82 3.98 5.54
N TYR A 128 -5.40 5.15 5.29
CA TYR A 128 -5.85 6.09 6.33
C TYR A 128 -7.38 6.10 6.51
N TRP A 129 -8.10 5.26 5.75
CA TRP A 129 -9.54 5.15 5.91
C TRP A 129 -9.86 4.36 7.19
N PRO A 130 -10.88 4.79 7.98
CA PRO A 130 -11.20 4.20 9.26
C PRO A 130 -11.93 2.84 9.10
N ASN A 131 -11.94 2.10 10.20
CA ASN A 131 -12.75 0.88 10.37
C ASN A 131 -12.51 -0.21 9.32
N PRO A 132 -11.25 -0.61 9.06
CA PRO A 132 -10.97 -1.77 8.22
C PRO A 132 -11.62 -3.02 8.81
N LYS A 133 -12.04 -3.95 7.94
CA LYS A 133 -12.64 -5.22 8.33
C LYS A 133 -11.73 -6.35 7.86
N LEU A 134 -11.43 -7.29 8.74
CA LEU A 134 -10.77 -8.54 8.36
C LEU A 134 -11.82 -9.47 7.75
N GLU A 135 -11.65 -9.80 6.46
CA GLU A 135 -12.57 -10.72 5.74
C GLU A 135 -12.08 -12.17 5.75
N GLY A 136 -10.84 -12.41 6.18
CA GLY A 136 -10.27 -13.75 6.26
C GLY A 136 -8.82 -13.80 5.85
N GLU A 137 -8.38 -14.99 5.45
CA GLU A 137 -7.04 -15.28 4.98
C GLU A 137 -7.10 -15.83 3.56
N GLU A 138 -6.22 -15.38 2.69
CA GLU A 138 -6.08 -15.87 1.31
C GLU A 138 -4.60 -15.94 0.93
N ASP A 139 -4.23 -16.88 0.07
CA ASP A 139 -2.87 -16.93 -0.48
C ASP A 139 -2.73 -15.98 -1.68
N VAL A 140 -1.64 -15.20 -1.68
CA VAL A 140 -1.24 -14.35 -2.81
C VAL A 140 0.15 -14.75 -3.28
N GLY A 141 0.24 -15.35 -4.46
CA GLY A 141 1.52 -15.86 -4.97
C GLY A 141 2.17 -16.92 -4.08
N GLY A 142 1.37 -17.77 -3.43
CA GLY A 142 1.84 -18.79 -2.48
C GLY A 142 2.25 -18.24 -1.10
N GLN A 143 1.93 -17.00 -0.81
CA GLN A 143 2.21 -16.34 0.47
C GLN A 143 0.93 -16.13 1.27
N PRO A 144 0.86 -16.55 2.55
CA PRO A 144 -0.33 -16.40 3.36
C PRO A 144 -0.56 -14.92 3.74
N CYS A 145 -1.74 -14.41 3.42
CA CYS A 145 -2.11 -13.01 3.63
C CYS A 145 -3.42 -12.89 4.39
N TYR A 146 -3.52 -11.85 5.22
CA TYR A 146 -4.80 -11.34 5.71
C TYR A 146 -5.45 -10.52 4.61
N LYS A 147 -6.74 -10.74 4.35
CA LYS A 147 -7.55 -9.94 3.45
C LYS A 147 -8.35 -8.91 4.25
N LEU A 148 -8.08 -7.65 4.03
CA LEU A 148 -8.80 -6.54 4.62
C LEU A 148 -9.74 -5.90 3.60
N ARG A 149 -10.93 -5.51 4.04
CA ARG A 149 -11.84 -4.62 3.32
C ARG A 149 -11.82 -3.26 3.99
N ILE A 150 -11.73 -2.20 3.19
CA ILE A 150 -11.69 -0.81 3.66
C ILE A 150 -12.71 -0.03 2.84
N ASP A 151 -13.72 0.54 3.50
CA ASP A 151 -14.78 1.31 2.87
C ASP A 151 -14.42 2.80 2.88
N LYS A 152 -14.66 3.52 1.77
CA LYS A 152 -14.36 4.95 1.67
C LYS A 152 -15.21 5.78 2.64
N PRO A 153 -14.61 6.72 3.39
CA PRO A 153 -15.37 7.67 4.19
C PRO A 153 -16.27 8.56 3.32
N LYS A 154 -17.50 8.86 3.78
CA LYS A 154 -18.54 9.58 3.02
C LYS A 154 -18.08 10.88 2.36
N ASN A 155 -17.16 11.62 2.95
CA ASN A 155 -16.67 12.92 2.46
C ASN A 155 -15.25 12.84 1.88
N SER A 156 -14.77 11.64 1.54
CA SER A 156 -13.45 11.46 0.95
C SER A 156 -13.52 11.59 -0.57
N ALA A 157 -12.62 12.40 -1.14
CA ALA A 157 -12.43 12.45 -2.59
C ALA A 157 -11.72 11.17 -3.08
N GLY A 158 -11.79 10.90 -4.38
CA GLY A 158 -11.12 9.78 -5.02
C GLY A 158 -12.09 8.85 -5.75
N ARG A 159 -11.52 7.96 -6.55
CA ARG A 159 -12.26 7.05 -7.45
C ARG A 159 -12.77 5.79 -6.73
N TYR A 160 -12.02 5.32 -5.72
CA TYR A 160 -12.35 4.07 -5.05
C TYR A 160 -13.48 4.26 -4.04
N GLU A 161 -14.41 3.30 -3.98
CA GLU A 161 -15.47 3.21 -2.98
C GLU A 161 -15.15 2.14 -1.94
N VAL A 162 -14.58 1.03 -2.39
CA VAL A 162 -14.10 -0.07 -1.54
C VAL A 162 -12.70 -0.44 -2.00
N VAL A 163 -11.80 -0.68 -1.05
CA VAL A 163 -10.47 -1.20 -1.32
C VAL A 163 -10.26 -2.49 -0.53
N TYR A 164 -9.80 -3.53 -1.22
CA TYR A 164 -9.31 -4.75 -0.60
C TYR A 164 -7.79 -4.73 -0.57
N VAL A 165 -7.21 -5.07 0.59
CA VAL A 165 -5.76 -5.14 0.78
C VAL A 165 -5.39 -6.51 1.32
N TRP A 166 -4.47 -7.20 0.65
CA TRP A 166 -3.87 -8.44 1.12
C TRP A 166 -2.54 -8.12 1.78
N VAL A 167 -2.44 -8.38 3.08
CA VAL A 167 -1.26 -8.08 3.89
C VAL A 167 -0.60 -9.39 4.31
N HIS A 168 0.68 -9.56 3.99
CA HIS A 168 1.45 -10.75 4.35
C HIS A 168 1.47 -10.94 5.86
N ARG A 169 1.10 -12.13 6.33
CA ARG A 169 0.86 -12.42 7.76
C ARG A 169 2.02 -12.14 8.67
N THR A 170 3.25 -12.41 8.26
CA THR A 170 4.44 -12.25 9.09
C THR A 170 5.25 -11.00 8.74
N ALA A 171 5.31 -10.60 7.47
CA ALA A 171 6.07 -9.43 7.03
C ALA A 171 5.32 -8.11 7.25
N GLY A 172 3.99 -8.14 7.39
CA GLY A 172 3.17 -6.95 7.54
C GLY A 172 3.15 -6.04 6.30
N ALA A 173 3.69 -6.47 5.17
CA ALA A 173 3.70 -5.72 3.93
C ALA A 173 2.48 -6.07 3.06
N PHE A 174 1.93 -5.11 2.32
CA PHE A 174 0.90 -5.44 1.35
C PHE A 174 1.50 -6.22 0.17
N MET A 175 0.75 -7.21 -0.30
CA MET A 175 1.11 -8.05 -1.45
C MET A 175 0.24 -7.75 -2.66
N LYS A 176 -1.01 -7.37 -2.42
CA LYS A 176 -2.01 -7.08 -3.43
C LYS A 176 -2.99 -6.05 -2.92
N ILE A 177 -3.48 -5.21 -3.83
CA ILE A 177 -4.55 -4.25 -3.55
C ILE A 177 -5.54 -4.28 -4.72
N ARG A 178 -6.84 -4.23 -4.43
CA ARG A 178 -7.91 -4.07 -5.42
C ARG A 178 -8.81 -2.90 -5.05
N GLY A 179 -8.92 -1.93 -5.95
CA GLY A 179 -9.82 -0.81 -5.81
C GLY A 179 -11.08 -0.99 -6.66
N HIS A 180 -12.24 -0.88 -6.01
CA HIS A 180 -13.55 -0.99 -6.63
C HIS A 180 -14.27 0.36 -6.61
N ASP A 181 -15.02 0.66 -7.66
CA ASP A 181 -15.82 1.87 -7.76
C ASP A 181 -17.18 1.71 -7.07
N LYS A 182 -18.01 2.75 -7.14
CA LYS A 182 -19.36 2.77 -6.56
C LYS A 182 -20.35 1.76 -7.16
N SER A 183 -20.07 1.24 -8.36
CA SER A 183 -20.86 0.16 -8.96
C SER A 183 -20.46 -1.22 -8.46
N GLY A 184 -19.36 -1.30 -7.69
CA GLY A 184 -18.77 -2.55 -7.20
C GLY A 184 -17.81 -3.21 -8.20
N GLY A 185 -17.61 -2.60 -9.38
CA GLY A 185 -16.69 -3.11 -10.41
C GLY A 185 -15.24 -2.86 -10.04
N LEU A 186 -14.36 -3.79 -10.39
CA LEU A 186 -12.91 -3.65 -10.21
C LEU A 186 -12.39 -2.60 -11.18
N VAL A 187 -11.73 -1.55 -10.67
CA VAL A 187 -11.14 -0.49 -11.50
C VAL A 187 -9.62 -0.51 -11.50
N LYS A 188 -9.01 -1.03 -10.42
CA LYS A 188 -7.56 -1.05 -10.28
C LYS A 188 -7.09 -2.27 -9.48
N GLU A 189 -5.99 -2.87 -9.92
CA GLU A 189 -5.28 -3.89 -9.17
C GLU A 189 -3.79 -3.53 -9.09
N PHE A 190 -3.22 -3.68 -7.89
CA PHE A 190 -1.78 -3.59 -7.63
C PHE A 190 -1.30 -4.97 -7.19
N GLN A 191 -0.27 -5.47 -7.82
CA GLN A 191 0.33 -6.75 -7.50
C GLN A 191 1.82 -6.59 -7.28
N VAL A 192 2.29 -6.86 -6.07
CA VAL A 192 3.72 -6.93 -5.76
C VAL A 192 4.31 -8.18 -6.42
N GLU A 193 5.36 -8.01 -7.22
CA GLU A 193 6.05 -9.10 -7.92
C GLU A 193 7.43 -9.37 -7.35
N ASP A 194 8.10 -8.33 -6.83
CA ASP A 194 9.44 -8.48 -6.27
C ASP A 194 9.69 -7.44 -5.18
N ILE A 195 10.54 -7.81 -4.22
CA ILE A 195 10.95 -6.98 -3.09
C ILE A 195 12.47 -6.89 -3.04
N MET A 196 13.00 -5.83 -2.41
CA MET A 196 14.43 -5.63 -2.23
C MET A 196 14.77 -5.17 -0.81
N LYS A 197 15.97 -5.49 -0.37
CA LYS A 197 16.52 -5.00 0.89
C LYS A 197 17.11 -3.59 0.68
N VAL A 198 16.70 -2.63 1.51
CA VAL A 198 17.16 -1.22 1.43
C VAL A 198 17.96 -0.78 2.63
N ALA A 199 17.82 -1.49 3.77
CA ALA A 199 18.63 -1.33 4.98
C ALA A 199 18.68 -2.66 5.73
N ASN A 200 19.43 -2.75 6.84
CA ASN A 200 19.42 -3.94 7.69
C ASN A 200 18.01 -4.20 8.21
N ASN A 201 17.47 -5.39 7.88
CA ASN A 201 16.11 -5.83 8.22
C ASN A 201 14.98 -4.91 7.72
N VAL A 202 15.24 -4.06 6.70
CA VAL A 202 14.22 -3.25 6.03
C VAL A 202 14.10 -3.66 4.58
N TRP A 203 12.93 -4.14 4.23
CA TRP A 203 12.57 -4.57 2.88
C TRP A 203 11.52 -3.61 2.31
N THR A 204 11.56 -3.41 1.01
CA THR A 204 10.57 -2.61 0.29
C THR A 204 10.27 -3.22 -1.06
N LEU A 205 9.29 -2.64 -1.72
CA LEU A 205 8.93 -2.91 -3.08
C LEU A 205 10.11 -2.71 -4.04
N ARG A 206 10.39 -3.72 -4.87
CA ARG A 206 11.26 -3.60 -6.03
C ARG A 206 10.46 -3.52 -7.32
N LYS A 207 9.49 -4.42 -7.49
CA LYS A 207 8.62 -4.46 -8.67
C LYS A 207 7.17 -4.65 -8.30
N MET A 208 6.30 -3.84 -8.90
CA MET A 208 4.85 -3.92 -8.79
C MET A 208 4.20 -3.70 -10.15
N GLN A 209 3.19 -4.49 -10.45
CA GLN A 209 2.28 -4.21 -11.54
C GLN A 209 1.08 -3.41 -11.07
N VAL A 210 0.69 -2.43 -11.85
CA VAL A 210 -0.54 -1.65 -11.66
C VAL A 210 -1.41 -1.84 -12.89
N ALA A 211 -2.53 -2.52 -12.73
CA ALA A 211 -3.46 -2.82 -13.81
C ALA A 211 -4.73 -1.99 -13.69
N THR A 212 -5.17 -1.43 -14.80
CA THR A 212 -6.49 -0.81 -14.95
C THR A 212 -7.46 -1.84 -15.51
N HIS A 213 -8.65 -1.90 -14.93
CA HIS A 213 -9.72 -2.82 -15.31
C HIS A 213 -10.94 -2.07 -15.82
N ASP A 214 -11.71 -2.71 -16.71
CA ASP A 214 -13.05 -2.30 -17.10
C ASP A 214 -14.02 -2.72 -15.98
N PRO A 215 -14.65 -1.77 -15.26
CA PRO A 215 -15.48 -2.12 -14.11
C PRO A 215 -16.78 -2.86 -14.47
N SER A 216 -17.16 -2.90 -15.75
CA SER A 216 -18.36 -3.61 -16.20
C SER A 216 -18.19 -5.14 -16.30
N ASN A 217 -16.93 -5.61 -16.41
CA ASN A 217 -16.64 -7.04 -16.65
C ASN A 217 -15.33 -7.50 -16.01
N ASP A 218 -14.69 -6.65 -15.18
CA ASP A 218 -13.42 -6.87 -14.50
C ASP A 218 -12.24 -7.24 -15.43
N ARG A 219 -12.36 -7.01 -16.75
CA ARG A 219 -11.30 -7.30 -17.71
C ARG A 219 -10.19 -6.28 -17.58
N ARG A 220 -8.96 -6.76 -17.47
CA ARG A 220 -7.77 -5.91 -17.51
C ARG A 220 -7.62 -5.27 -18.89
N ILE A 221 -7.55 -3.94 -18.94
CA ILE A 221 -7.46 -3.14 -20.18
C ILE A 221 -6.10 -2.47 -20.34
N ALA A 222 -5.36 -2.24 -19.28
CA ALA A 222 -4.04 -1.62 -19.36
C ALA A 222 -3.18 -2.06 -18.16
N ILE A 223 -1.86 -1.90 -18.29
CA ILE A 223 -0.89 -2.26 -17.26
C ILE A 223 0.31 -1.30 -17.28
N THR A 224 0.79 -0.95 -16.11
CA THR A 224 2.03 -0.23 -15.87
C THR A 224 2.90 -1.02 -14.90
N ASP A 225 4.16 -1.22 -15.23
CA ASP A 225 5.17 -1.74 -14.30
C ASP A 225 5.84 -0.58 -13.57
N LEU A 226 5.86 -0.64 -12.24
CA LEU A 226 6.68 0.19 -11.36
C LEU A 226 7.89 -0.64 -10.93
N VAL A 227 9.10 -0.19 -11.26
CA VAL A 227 10.34 -0.91 -10.93
C VAL A 227 11.34 0.07 -10.31
N PHE A 228 11.81 -0.26 -9.11
CA PHE A 228 12.93 0.45 -8.48
C PHE A 228 14.24 -0.30 -8.68
N ASP A 229 15.32 0.45 -8.85
CA ASP A 229 16.68 -0.07 -8.89
C ASP A 229 17.12 -0.49 -7.50
N ALA A 230 17.79 -1.64 -7.41
CA ALA A 230 18.35 -2.06 -6.13
C ALA A 230 19.44 -1.07 -5.68
N PRO A 231 19.46 -0.63 -4.41
CA PRO A 231 20.45 0.30 -3.92
C PRO A 231 21.85 -0.34 -3.96
N LYS A 232 22.85 0.41 -4.43
CA LYS A 232 24.24 -0.04 -4.47
C LYS A 232 24.83 -0.27 -3.06
N LYS A 233 24.33 0.49 -2.06
CA LYS A 233 24.68 0.34 -0.63
C LYS A 233 23.42 0.40 0.19
N LEU A 234 23.35 -0.43 1.23
CA LEU A 234 22.24 -0.38 2.18
C LEU A 234 22.32 0.90 3.01
N ALA A 235 21.18 1.54 3.24
CA ALA A 235 21.10 2.68 4.15
C ALA A 235 21.38 2.23 5.61
N PRO A 236 22.00 3.07 6.45
CA PRO A 236 22.01 2.83 7.88
C PRO A 236 20.58 2.87 8.40
N ARG A 237 20.26 2.03 9.40
CA ARG A 237 18.98 2.08 10.10
C ARG A 237 18.97 3.36 10.94
N GLY A 238 18.05 4.28 10.69
CA GLY A 238 17.87 5.42 11.57
C GLY A 238 17.54 4.93 12.98
N LEU A 239 18.35 5.31 13.98
CA LEU A 239 18.01 5.14 15.38
C LEU A 239 16.96 6.19 15.72
N ARG A 240 15.71 5.80 15.87
CA ARG A 240 14.63 6.59 16.47
C ARG A 240 14.02 5.84 17.62
#